data_cabb582ce4545303453e34a12343e0f5
#
_entry.id   cabb582ce4545303453e34a12343e0f5
#
_cell.length_a   1.000
_cell.length_b   1.000
_cell.length_c   1.000
_cell.angle_alpha   90.00
_cell.angle_beta   90.00
_cell.angle_gamma   90.00
#
_symmetry.space_group_name_H-M   'P 1'
#
loop_
_entity.id
_entity.type
_entity.pdbx_description
1 polymer ?
#
loop_
_entity_poly.entity_id
_entity_poly.type
_entity_poly.pdbx_seq_one_letter_code
_entity_poly.pdbx_strand_id
1 'polypeptide(L)'
;MTSSQARWRSENNTPAPQKTIEVDDTLKADEALRLAHAGTAMLWRGDFQNAKQLLQAMVRRLATQAAKKKSNVEMPQAFHLHRQAQAQRARVLGQILIPIKADYAISLKRAPLAVEACEQAWGPSDGQPSMVSLREWLGVIGAYEWRKKGVRVPALHALRDPRNDDADIHPFYGVFSPVRGEYVDLVAQAPLPSTELAMEIGAGTGVLSAVLALRGVKQIIATEHDVRAVACATFNAHRLGLERRIDVIQCDMFAPQRAPLIVCNPPWLPGKASSSIEKAIYDEDRQMLKSFLSGLKDHLLLNGEGWLILSDLAEHLKLRTREQLMGWIAQAGLRVIDRHDIQPRHGKAFESRDALSEYRQKEVTSLWRLGSD
;
A
#
# COMPACT_ATOMS: atom_id res chain seq x y z
N MET A 1 -19.54 -29.55 5.97
CA MET A 1 -18.16 -29.78 5.53
C MET A 1 -17.30 -29.78 6.77
N THR A 2 -16.62 -30.89 7.06
CA THR A 2 -15.67 -30.98 8.17
C THR A 2 -14.44 -30.14 7.87
N SER A 3 -13.82 -29.52 8.86
CA SER A 3 -12.70 -28.56 8.75
C SER A 3 -11.45 -29.12 8.02
N SER A 4 -11.40 -30.42 7.74
CA SER A 4 -10.25 -31.12 7.15
C SER A 4 -10.15 -31.02 5.61
N GLN A 5 -11.15 -30.45 4.92
CA GLN A 5 -11.20 -30.43 3.44
C GLN A 5 -11.10 -29.03 2.81
N ALA A 6 -11.17 -27.95 3.58
CA ALA A 6 -11.11 -26.60 3.03
C ALA A 6 -9.69 -26.05 3.05
N ARG A 7 -9.21 -25.58 1.90
CA ARG A 7 -7.88 -24.95 1.76
C ARG A 7 -7.80 -23.66 2.57
N TRP A 8 -6.67 -23.44 3.23
CA TRP A 8 -6.35 -22.15 3.83
C TRP A 8 -6.03 -21.12 2.73
N ARG A 9 -6.63 -19.93 2.83
CA ARG A 9 -6.36 -18.80 1.94
C ARG A 9 -5.92 -17.59 2.75
N SER A 10 -4.77 -17.04 2.39
CA SER A 10 -4.27 -15.76 2.94
C SER A 10 -3.39 -15.07 1.91
N GLU A 11 -3.74 -13.85 1.53
CA GLU A 11 -2.96 -12.97 0.65
C GLU A 11 -1.77 -12.32 1.39
N ASN A 12 -1.80 -12.36 2.71
CA ASN A 12 -0.72 -11.85 3.55
C ASN A 12 0.31 -12.92 3.92
N ASN A 13 0.26 -14.10 3.26
CA ASN A 13 1.11 -15.26 3.55
C ASN A 13 1.07 -15.67 5.03
N THR A 14 -0.05 -15.43 5.71
CA THR A 14 -0.24 -15.91 7.08
C THR A 14 -0.31 -17.42 7.06
N PRO A 15 0.48 -18.14 7.87
CA PRO A 15 0.42 -19.60 7.91
C PRO A 15 -0.95 -20.10 8.35
N ALA A 16 -1.32 -21.28 7.86
CA ALA A 16 -2.57 -21.93 8.25
C ALA A 16 -2.63 -22.12 9.78
N PRO A 17 -3.79 -21.91 10.42
CA PRO A 17 -3.94 -22.13 11.86
C PRO A 17 -3.67 -23.60 12.24
N GLN A 18 -2.85 -23.80 13.26
CA GLN A 18 -2.55 -25.15 13.77
C GLN A 18 -3.72 -25.76 14.54
N LYS A 19 -4.52 -24.92 15.19
CA LYS A 19 -5.67 -25.33 15.97
C LYS A 19 -6.89 -24.52 15.58
N THR A 20 -7.97 -25.19 15.19
CA THR A 20 -9.24 -24.57 14.82
C THR A 20 -10.38 -25.23 15.61
N ILE A 21 -11.30 -24.41 16.11
CA ILE A 21 -12.55 -24.85 16.73
C ILE A 21 -13.73 -24.23 16.02
N GLU A 22 -14.88 -24.92 15.96
CA GLU A 22 -16.12 -24.33 15.46
C GLU A 22 -16.78 -23.50 16.55
N VAL A 23 -17.31 -22.35 16.16
CA VAL A 23 -17.95 -21.39 17.06
C VAL A 23 -19.16 -20.76 16.38
N ASP A 24 -20.06 -20.22 17.16
CA ASP A 24 -21.29 -19.59 16.68
C ASP A 24 -21.62 -18.28 17.44
N ASP A 25 -22.88 -17.84 17.33
CA ASP A 25 -23.39 -16.59 17.90
C ASP A 25 -23.32 -16.53 19.43
N THR A 26 -23.06 -17.63 20.13
CA THR A 26 -22.94 -17.67 21.59
C THR A 26 -21.57 -17.21 22.10
N LEU A 27 -20.55 -17.15 21.23
CA LEU A 27 -19.18 -16.77 21.58
C LEU A 27 -19.07 -15.30 22.00
N LYS A 28 -18.59 -15.05 23.19
CA LYS A 28 -18.35 -13.69 23.72
C LYS A 28 -16.96 -13.18 23.38
N ALA A 29 -16.82 -11.86 23.26
CA ALA A 29 -15.58 -11.22 22.82
C ALA A 29 -14.38 -11.46 23.75
N ASP A 30 -14.58 -11.61 25.05
CA ASP A 30 -13.50 -11.88 26.01
C ASP A 30 -12.96 -13.30 25.84
N GLU A 31 -13.85 -14.25 25.61
CA GLU A 31 -13.47 -15.63 25.31
C GLU A 31 -12.79 -15.74 23.94
N ALA A 32 -13.33 -15.05 22.91
CA ALA A 32 -12.71 -14.98 21.60
C ALA A 32 -11.28 -14.42 21.66
N LEU A 33 -11.04 -13.38 22.46
CA LEU A 33 -9.69 -12.82 22.67
C LEU A 33 -8.78 -13.83 23.39
N ARG A 34 -9.27 -14.52 24.41
CA ARG A 34 -8.50 -15.56 25.12
C ARG A 34 -8.07 -16.68 24.18
N LEU A 35 -9.00 -17.18 23.34
CA LEU A 35 -8.72 -18.21 22.32
C LEU A 35 -7.70 -17.71 21.29
N ALA A 36 -7.92 -16.50 20.76
CA ALA A 36 -7.04 -15.90 19.78
C ALA A 36 -5.61 -15.66 20.29
N HIS A 37 -5.46 -15.23 21.54
CA HIS A 37 -4.14 -15.09 22.18
C HIS A 37 -3.45 -16.44 22.38
N ALA A 38 -4.21 -17.50 22.62
CA ALA A 38 -3.71 -18.88 22.70
C ALA A 38 -3.39 -19.50 21.33
N GLY A 39 -3.58 -18.75 20.22
CA GLY A 39 -3.33 -19.24 18.86
C GLY A 39 -4.41 -20.19 18.32
N THR A 40 -5.59 -20.23 18.95
CA THR A 40 -6.73 -21.04 18.49
C THR A 40 -7.60 -20.22 17.55
N ALA A 41 -7.73 -20.68 16.32
CA ALA A 41 -8.62 -20.09 15.32
C ALA A 41 -10.07 -20.54 15.55
N MET A 42 -11.00 -19.65 15.22
CA MET A 42 -12.42 -19.80 15.47
C MET A 42 -13.16 -19.83 14.12
N LEU A 43 -13.53 -21.03 13.64
CA LEU A 43 -14.31 -21.20 12.44
C LEU A 43 -15.77 -20.88 12.72
N TRP A 44 -16.25 -19.78 12.13
CA TRP A 44 -17.57 -19.25 12.38
C TRP A 44 -18.66 -20.08 11.66
N ARG A 45 -19.73 -20.41 12.39
CA ARG A 45 -20.91 -21.13 11.90
C ARG A 45 -22.21 -20.38 12.10
N GLY A 46 -22.18 -19.31 12.88
CA GLY A 46 -23.33 -18.46 13.17
C GLY A 46 -23.65 -17.42 12.08
N ASP A 47 -24.32 -16.37 12.46
CA ASP A 47 -24.67 -15.27 11.59
C ASP A 47 -23.46 -14.38 11.25
N PHE A 48 -23.33 -14.01 9.97
CA PHE A 48 -22.20 -13.20 9.50
C PHE A 48 -22.10 -11.82 10.17
N GLN A 49 -23.26 -11.17 10.42
CA GLN A 49 -23.24 -9.85 11.06
C GLN A 49 -22.79 -9.95 12.51
N ASN A 50 -23.12 -11.05 13.19
CA ASN A 50 -22.63 -11.29 14.56
C ASN A 50 -21.12 -11.57 14.57
N ALA A 51 -20.55 -12.30 13.59
CA ALA A 51 -19.11 -12.43 13.43
C ALA A 51 -18.41 -11.07 13.26
N LYS A 52 -18.98 -10.19 12.43
CA LYS A 52 -18.48 -8.82 12.22
C LYS A 52 -18.56 -7.98 13.49
N GLN A 53 -19.66 -8.07 14.26
CA GLN A 53 -19.80 -7.38 15.53
C GLN A 53 -18.81 -7.90 16.58
N LEU A 54 -18.58 -9.22 16.64
CA LEU A 54 -17.56 -9.83 17.50
C LEU A 54 -16.17 -9.30 17.16
N LEU A 55 -15.79 -9.29 15.89
CA LEU A 55 -14.51 -8.74 15.44
C LEU A 55 -14.36 -7.25 15.86
N GLN A 56 -15.39 -6.44 15.70
CA GLN A 56 -15.38 -5.03 16.12
C GLN A 56 -15.25 -4.91 17.67
N ALA A 57 -15.90 -5.78 18.43
CA ALA A 57 -15.76 -5.80 19.88
C ALA A 57 -14.34 -6.16 20.31
N MET A 58 -13.71 -7.15 19.68
CA MET A 58 -12.30 -7.49 19.89
C MET A 58 -11.38 -6.30 19.57
N VAL A 59 -11.61 -5.61 18.46
CA VAL A 59 -10.84 -4.40 18.07
C VAL A 59 -10.91 -3.33 19.16
N ARG A 60 -12.11 -3.02 19.68
CA ARG A 60 -12.29 -2.02 20.76
C ARG A 60 -11.57 -2.41 22.03
N ARG A 61 -11.66 -3.68 22.47
CA ARG A 61 -10.97 -4.17 23.68
C ARG A 61 -9.45 -4.08 23.57
N LEU A 62 -8.90 -4.50 22.42
CA LEU A 62 -7.45 -4.38 22.16
C LEU A 62 -6.99 -2.93 22.15
N ALA A 63 -7.78 -2.01 21.60
CA ALA A 63 -7.46 -0.58 21.61
C ALA A 63 -7.45 -0.02 23.05
N THR A 64 -8.42 -0.38 23.89
CA THR A 64 -8.46 0.02 25.30
C THR A 64 -7.27 -0.53 26.09
N GLN A 65 -6.87 -1.77 25.84
CA GLN A 65 -5.70 -2.38 26.48
C GLN A 65 -4.39 -1.67 26.04
N ALA A 66 -4.25 -1.35 24.77
CA ALA A 66 -3.08 -0.64 24.24
C ALA A 66 -2.95 0.78 24.83
N ALA A 67 -4.06 1.51 24.98
CA ALA A 67 -4.06 2.87 25.55
C ALA A 67 -3.59 2.91 27.01
N LYS A 68 -3.73 1.81 27.77
CA LYS A 68 -3.26 1.69 29.16
C LYS A 68 -1.75 1.44 29.27
N LYS A 69 -1.10 0.96 28.18
CA LYS A 69 0.33 0.69 28.15
C LYS A 69 1.08 1.88 27.56
N LYS A 70 1.29 2.94 28.34
CA LYS A 70 2.24 4.00 27.97
C LYS A 70 3.66 3.44 28.18
N SER A 71 4.47 3.39 27.11
CA SER A 71 5.90 3.10 27.22
C SER A 71 6.69 4.40 27.09
N ASN A 72 7.56 4.70 28.04
CA ASN A 72 8.54 5.79 27.96
C ASN A 72 9.79 5.34 27.22
N VAL A 73 9.60 4.81 26.01
CA VAL A 73 10.71 4.30 25.18
C VAL A 73 10.97 5.29 24.06
N GLU A 74 12.24 5.64 23.88
CA GLU A 74 12.67 6.58 22.82
C GLU A 74 12.69 5.93 21.45
N MET A 75 12.70 6.77 20.38
CA MET A 75 12.95 6.33 19.02
C MET A 75 14.43 5.91 18.84
N PRO A 76 14.73 4.87 18.03
CA PRO A 76 13.83 4.10 17.14
C PRO A 76 13.12 2.91 17.81
N GLN A 77 13.43 2.58 19.06
CA GLN A 77 12.87 1.41 19.75
C GLN A 77 11.35 1.50 19.86
N ALA A 78 10.78 2.67 20.12
CA ALA A 78 9.32 2.88 20.14
C ALA A 78 8.65 2.49 18.82
N PHE A 79 9.29 2.77 17.69
CA PHE A 79 8.81 2.35 16.36
C PHE A 79 8.78 0.83 16.23
N HIS A 80 9.84 0.13 16.62
CA HIS A 80 9.89 -1.34 16.55
C HIS A 80 8.84 -1.99 17.44
N LEU A 81 8.67 -1.49 18.67
CA LEU A 81 7.61 -1.96 19.57
C LEU A 81 6.21 -1.72 19.01
N HIS A 82 5.99 -0.56 18.40
CA HIS A 82 4.73 -0.25 17.71
C HIS A 82 4.45 -1.24 16.57
N ARG A 83 5.45 -1.55 15.74
CA ARG A 83 5.35 -2.54 14.66
C ARG A 83 5.04 -3.94 15.19
N GLN A 84 5.72 -4.37 16.25
CA GLN A 84 5.43 -5.66 16.92
C GLN A 84 3.99 -5.71 17.46
N ALA A 85 3.53 -4.64 18.10
CA ALA A 85 2.17 -4.55 18.61
C ALA A 85 1.12 -4.59 17.48
N GLN A 86 1.38 -3.93 16.35
CA GLN A 86 0.53 -3.99 15.15
C GLN A 86 0.46 -5.42 14.58
N ALA A 87 1.60 -6.10 14.42
CA ALA A 87 1.66 -7.47 13.93
C ALA A 87 0.93 -8.44 14.87
N GLN A 88 1.14 -8.32 16.18
CA GLN A 88 0.43 -9.11 17.19
C GLN A 88 -1.08 -8.87 17.13
N ARG A 89 -1.52 -7.61 17.03
CA ARG A 89 -2.93 -7.26 16.88
C ARG A 89 -3.53 -7.85 15.62
N ALA A 90 -2.81 -7.78 14.49
CA ALA A 90 -3.23 -8.36 13.22
C ALA A 90 -3.42 -9.88 13.34
N ARG A 91 -2.47 -10.57 13.99
CA ARG A 91 -2.53 -12.01 14.24
C ARG A 91 -3.75 -12.39 15.09
N VAL A 92 -3.99 -11.70 16.21
CA VAL A 92 -5.12 -11.96 17.09
C VAL A 92 -6.46 -11.74 16.39
N LEU A 93 -6.61 -10.62 15.67
CA LEU A 93 -7.84 -10.29 14.94
C LEU A 93 -8.05 -11.17 13.69
N GLY A 94 -7.00 -11.81 13.20
CA GLY A 94 -7.07 -12.77 12.10
C GLY A 94 -7.61 -14.16 12.49
N GLN A 95 -7.86 -14.43 13.78
CA GLN A 95 -8.26 -15.75 14.24
C GLN A 95 -9.76 -16.07 14.08
N ILE A 96 -10.60 -15.13 13.67
CA ILE A 96 -11.98 -15.43 13.25
C ILE A 96 -11.94 -15.83 11.78
N LEU A 97 -12.34 -17.06 11.48
CA LEU A 97 -12.34 -17.64 10.15
C LEU A 97 -13.76 -17.79 9.63
N ILE A 98 -13.92 -17.61 8.32
CA ILE A 98 -15.17 -17.88 7.60
C ILE A 98 -14.94 -18.91 6.49
N PRO A 99 -15.91 -19.83 6.28
CA PRO A 99 -15.86 -20.76 5.18
C PRO A 99 -16.32 -20.08 3.89
N ILE A 100 -15.58 -20.30 2.79
CA ILE A 100 -15.91 -19.84 1.46
C ILE A 100 -16.10 -21.05 0.57
N LYS A 101 -17.21 -21.10 -0.18
CA LYS A 101 -17.50 -22.13 -1.16
C LYS A 101 -16.58 -22.01 -2.38
N ALA A 102 -16.62 -23.06 -3.22
CA ALA A 102 -15.91 -23.09 -4.49
C ALA A 102 -16.23 -21.92 -5.42
N ASP A 103 -17.43 -21.39 -5.39
CA ASP A 103 -17.91 -20.26 -6.18
C ASP A 103 -17.74 -18.89 -5.47
N TYR A 104 -16.89 -18.83 -4.45
CA TYR A 104 -16.68 -17.67 -3.58
C TYR A 104 -17.90 -17.24 -2.74
N ALA A 105 -19.01 -17.95 -2.80
CA ALA A 105 -20.15 -17.68 -1.93
C ALA A 105 -19.87 -18.07 -0.47
N ILE A 106 -20.48 -17.34 0.46
CA ILE A 106 -20.43 -17.62 1.90
C ILE A 106 -21.76 -18.20 2.35
N SER A 107 -21.74 -19.37 2.99
CA SER A 107 -22.97 -20.06 3.47
C SER A 107 -23.49 -19.53 4.81
N LEU A 108 -22.94 -18.45 5.33
CA LEU A 108 -23.38 -17.88 6.61
C LEU A 108 -24.64 -17.02 6.39
N LYS A 109 -25.56 -17.05 7.37
CA LYS A 109 -26.76 -16.23 7.35
C LYS A 109 -26.38 -14.75 7.28
N ARG A 110 -27.08 -13.95 6.49
CA ARG A 110 -26.86 -12.50 6.26
C ARG A 110 -25.47 -12.13 5.75
N ALA A 111 -24.74 -13.07 5.17
CA ALA A 111 -23.49 -12.76 4.50
C ALA A 111 -23.76 -11.97 3.19
N PRO A 112 -22.99 -10.94 2.87
CA PRO A 112 -23.14 -10.23 1.61
C PRO A 112 -22.67 -11.08 0.43
N LEU A 113 -23.20 -10.80 -0.75
CA LEU A 113 -22.64 -11.31 -2.00
C LEU A 113 -21.35 -10.54 -2.31
N ALA A 114 -20.26 -11.25 -2.50
CA ALA A 114 -18.94 -10.66 -2.73
C ALA A 114 -18.10 -11.47 -3.74
N VAL A 115 -18.75 -12.22 -4.63
CA VAL A 115 -18.10 -13.04 -5.64
C VAL A 115 -17.16 -12.20 -6.49
N GLU A 116 -17.63 -11.10 -7.05
CA GLU A 116 -16.83 -10.19 -7.87
C GLU A 116 -15.63 -9.59 -7.10
N ALA A 117 -15.81 -9.25 -5.82
CA ALA A 117 -14.71 -8.77 -4.99
C ALA A 117 -13.63 -9.84 -4.80
N CYS A 118 -14.05 -11.08 -4.60
CA CYS A 118 -13.14 -12.21 -4.48
C CYS A 118 -12.43 -12.52 -5.80
N GLU A 119 -13.15 -12.51 -6.92
CA GLU A 119 -12.55 -12.72 -8.25
C GLU A 119 -11.51 -11.65 -8.59
N GLN A 120 -11.79 -10.39 -8.25
CA GLN A 120 -10.83 -9.31 -8.48
C GLN A 120 -9.58 -9.39 -7.59
N ALA A 121 -9.74 -9.91 -6.35
CA ALA A 121 -8.62 -10.04 -5.44
C ALA A 121 -7.83 -11.34 -5.64
N TRP A 122 -8.52 -12.42 -5.98
CA TRP A 122 -7.94 -13.78 -5.97
C TRP A 122 -7.91 -14.45 -7.34
N GLY A 123 -8.49 -13.81 -8.37
CA GLY A 123 -8.67 -14.38 -9.69
C GLY A 123 -9.93 -15.27 -9.78
N PRO A 124 -10.20 -15.84 -10.96
CA PRO A 124 -11.31 -16.77 -11.18
C PRO A 124 -11.24 -17.93 -10.18
N SER A 125 -12.42 -18.45 -9.78
CA SER A 125 -12.47 -19.59 -8.88
C SER A 125 -11.83 -20.83 -9.51
N ASP A 126 -11.03 -21.51 -8.70
CA ASP A 126 -10.42 -22.81 -9.05
C ASP A 126 -11.31 -24.02 -8.66
N GLY A 127 -12.55 -23.80 -8.26
CA GLY A 127 -13.49 -24.84 -7.86
C GLY A 127 -13.22 -25.46 -6.49
N GLN A 128 -12.28 -24.89 -5.69
CA GLN A 128 -11.93 -25.43 -4.38
C GLN A 128 -12.51 -24.57 -3.24
N PRO A 129 -13.22 -25.19 -2.28
CA PRO A 129 -13.65 -24.48 -1.08
C PRO A 129 -12.44 -24.07 -0.23
N SER A 130 -12.55 -22.93 0.46
CA SER A 130 -11.46 -22.39 1.27
C SER A 130 -11.94 -21.82 2.61
N MET A 131 -11.00 -21.60 3.52
CA MET A 131 -11.19 -20.83 4.74
C MET A 131 -10.31 -19.58 4.66
N VAL A 132 -10.82 -18.46 5.11
CA VAL A 132 -10.11 -17.19 5.15
C VAL A 132 -10.39 -16.48 6.47
N SER A 133 -9.47 -15.64 6.91
CA SER A 133 -9.73 -14.71 8.01
C SER A 133 -10.87 -13.75 7.64
N LEU A 134 -11.87 -13.61 8.53
CA LEU A 134 -12.93 -12.61 8.37
C LEU A 134 -12.37 -11.21 8.16
N ARG A 135 -11.30 -10.85 8.88
CA ARG A 135 -10.64 -9.55 8.71
C ARG A 135 -10.06 -9.35 7.31
N GLU A 136 -9.41 -10.37 6.76
CA GLU A 136 -8.84 -10.31 5.41
C GLU A 136 -9.94 -10.22 4.36
N TRP A 137 -10.97 -11.03 4.48
CA TRP A 137 -12.11 -11.00 3.56
C TRP A 137 -12.85 -9.65 3.57
N LEU A 138 -13.02 -9.04 4.75
CA LEU A 138 -13.56 -7.67 4.85
C LEU A 138 -12.64 -6.64 4.16
N GLY A 139 -11.33 -6.88 4.17
CA GLY A 139 -10.36 -6.09 3.42
C GLY A 139 -10.53 -6.23 1.91
N VAL A 140 -10.82 -7.43 1.41
CA VAL A 140 -11.13 -7.69 -0.02
C VAL A 140 -12.37 -6.91 -0.45
N ILE A 141 -13.45 -6.98 0.32
CA ILE A 141 -14.67 -6.21 0.03
C ILE A 141 -14.39 -4.70 0.06
N GLY A 142 -13.70 -4.23 1.10
CA GLY A 142 -13.37 -2.82 1.23
C GLY A 142 -12.55 -2.29 0.04
N ALA A 143 -11.56 -3.06 -0.42
CA ALA A 143 -10.77 -2.71 -1.60
C ALA A 143 -11.61 -2.68 -2.88
N TYR A 144 -12.52 -3.62 -3.04
CA TYR A 144 -13.46 -3.65 -4.17
C TYR A 144 -14.37 -2.42 -4.21
N GLU A 145 -14.94 -2.02 -3.07
CA GLU A 145 -15.78 -0.82 -2.99
C GLU A 145 -14.97 0.46 -3.28
N TRP A 146 -13.73 0.55 -2.79
CA TRP A 146 -12.81 1.63 -3.13
C TRP A 146 -12.48 1.66 -4.63
N ARG A 147 -12.24 0.50 -5.23
CA ARG A 147 -12.00 0.38 -6.66
C ARG A 147 -13.21 0.84 -7.47
N LYS A 148 -14.42 0.43 -7.10
CA LYS A 148 -15.65 0.87 -7.78
C LYS A 148 -15.86 2.39 -7.71
N LYS A 149 -15.65 2.95 -6.52
CA LYS A 149 -15.84 4.38 -6.28
C LYS A 149 -14.77 5.23 -7.00
N GLY A 150 -13.55 4.73 -7.08
CA GLY A 150 -12.39 5.52 -7.46
C GLY A 150 -11.89 6.42 -6.33
N VAL A 151 -10.67 6.89 -6.50
CA VAL A 151 -9.99 7.82 -5.61
C VAL A 151 -9.74 9.12 -6.35
N ARG A 152 -10.36 10.19 -5.89
CA ARG A 152 -10.14 11.52 -6.44
C ARG A 152 -8.73 11.99 -6.12
N VAL A 153 -7.96 12.33 -7.17
CA VAL A 153 -6.62 12.90 -7.06
C VAL A 153 -6.68 14.34 -7.60
N PRO A 154 -6.63 15.38 -6.73
CA PRO A 154 -6.83 16.77 -7.14
C PRO A 154 -5.90 17.21 -8.28
N ALA A 155 -4.63 16.79 -8.25
CA ALA A 155 -3.66 17.11 -9.31
C ALA A 155 -4.09 16.58 -10.69
N LEU A 156 -4.64 15.36 -10.77
CA LEU A 156 -5.15 14.82 -12.05
C LEU A 156 -6.36 15.61 -12.56
N HIS A 157 -7.30 15.92 -11.67
CA HIS A 157 -8.48 16.72 -12.02
C HIS A 157 -8.10 18.13 -12.48
N ALA A 158 -7.08 18.76 -11.85
CA ALA A 158 -6.62 20.09 -12.25
C ALA A 158 -5.92 20.12 -13.63
N LEU A 159 -5.31 19.01 -14.02
CA LEU A 159 -4.59 18.89 -15.31
C LEU A 159 -5.49 18.44 -16.46
N ARG A 160 -6.70 18.01 -16.18
CA ARG A 160 -7.63 17.49 -17.18
C ARG A 160 -8.61 18.56 -17.65
N ASP A 161 -9.14 18.38 -18.86
CA ASP A 161 -10.24 19.22 -19.38
C ASP A 161 -11.44 19.12 -18.42
N PRO A 162 -11.98 20.24 -17.93
CA PRO A 162 -13.16 20.24 -17.02
C PRO A 162 -14.40 19.52 -17.57
N ARG A 163 -14.49 19.35 -18.89
CA ARG A 163 -15.57 18.62 -19.55
C ARG A 163 -15.43 17.10 -19.42
N ASN A 164 -14.28 16.60 -19.04
CA ASN A 164 -14.02 15.18 -18.80
C ASN A 164 -13.73 14.96 -17.31
N ASP A 165 -14.80 14.85 -16.52
CA ASP A 165 -14.73 14.80 -15.04
C ASP A 165 -14.23 13.45 -14.49
N ASP A 166 -14.01 12.45 -15.35
CA ASP A 166 -13.55 11.13 -14.94
C ASP A 166 -12.01 11.04 -14.89
N ALA A 167 -11.43 11.55 -13.81
CA ALA A 167 -10.00 11.54 -13.53
C ALA A 167 -9.63 10.77 -12.24
N ASP A 168 -10.56 9.97 -11.71
CA ASP A 168 -10.32 9.20 -10.51
C ASP A 168 -9.41 7.99 -10.78
N ILE A 169 -8.61 7.62 -9.81
CA ILE A 169 -7.77 6.42 -9.82
C ILE A 169 -8.51 5.27 -9.17
N HIS A 170 -8.53 4.11 -9.79
CA HIS A 170 -9.21 2.91 -9.31
C HIS A 170 -8.17 1.88 -8.83
N PRO A 171 -7.85 1.85 -7.52
CA PRO A 171 -6.82 0.96 -7.00
C PRO A 171 -7.32 -0.48 -6.94
N PHE A 172 -6.47 -1.44 -7.32
CA PHE A 172 -6.74 -2.86 -7.16
C PHE A 172 -6.44 -3.32 -5.72
N TYR A 173 -7.00 -4.46 -5.33
CA TYR A 173 -6.69 -5.08 -4.04
C TYR A 173 -5.17 -5.28 -3.90
N GLY A 174 -4.61 -4.87 -2.76
CA GLY A 174 -3.18 -4.99 -2.50
C GLY A 174 -2.28 -3.93 -3.15
N VAL A 175 -2.82 -3.07 -4.01
CA VAL A 175 -2.10 -1.94 -4.61
C VAL A 175 -2.35 -0.68 -3.78
N PHE A 176 -1.29 0.09 -3.52
CA PHE A 176 -1.37 1.30 -2.70
C PHE A 176 -2.23 2.36 -3.36
N SER A 177 -3.22 2.85 -2.63
CA SER A 177 -4.14 3.88 -3.10
C SER A 177 -3.58 5.28 -2.85
N PRO A 178 -3.59 6.22 -3.83
CA PRO A 178 -3.07 7.58 -3.70
C PRO A 178 -4.00 8.51 -2.91
N VAL A 179 -4.52 8.05 -1.77
CA VAL A 179 -5.40 8.85 -0.89
C VAL A 179 -4.67 10.05 -0.30
N ARG A 180 -3.36 9.93 -0.06
CA ARG A 180 -2.49 11.06 0.27
C ARG A 180 -1.91 11.59 -1.02
N GLY A 181 -2.51 12.64 -1.57
CA GLY A 181 -2.16 13.19 -2.87
C GLY A 181 -0.98 14.17 -2.86
N GLU A 182 -0.41 14.50 -1.69
CA GLU A 182 0.60 15.54 -1.58
C GLU A 182 1.83 15.26 -2.46
N TYR A 183 2.29 14.02 -2.51
CA TYR A 183 3.42 13.63 -3.36
C TYR A 183 3.10 13.75 -4.86
N VAL A 184 1.83 13.61 -5.24
CA VAL A 184 1.37 13.78 -6.61
C VAL A 184 1.41 15.24 -7.01
N ASP A 185 1.05 16.16 -6.09
CA ASP A 185 1.13 17.60 -6.31
C ASP A 185 2.58 18.04 -6.58
N LEU A 186 3.57 17.46 -5.90
CA LEU A 186 4.99 17.73 -6.16
C LEU A 186 5.37 17.41 -7.60
N VAL A 187 4.97 16.21 -8.10
CA VAL A 187 5.22 15.83 -9.50
C VAL A 187 4.42 16.68 -10.47
N ALA A 188 3.22 17.12 -10.10
CA ALA A 188 2.39 17.97 -10.95
C ALA A 188 2.97 19.38 -11.13
N GLN A 189 3.75 19.89 -10.18
CA GLN A 189 4.22 21.27 -10.13
C GLN A 189 5.70 21.45 -10.48
N ALA A 190 6.56 20.45 -10.23
CA ALA A 190 7.99 20.56 -10.49
C ALA A 190 8.29 20.81 -11.99
N PRO A 191 9.27 21.66 -12.33
CA PRO A 191 9.60 21.95 -13.73
C PRO A 191 10.12 20.71 -14.45
N LEU A 192 9.45 20.30 -15.55
CA LEU A 192 9.85 19.14 -16.35
C LEU A 192 11.18 19.41 -17.08
N PRO A 193 12.18 18.52 -16.97
CA PRO A 193 13.42 18.66 -17.74
C PRO A 193 13.20 18.35 -19.23
N SER A 194 12.19 17.54 -19.56
CA SER A 194 11.83 17.15 -20.92
C SER A 194 10.37 16.70 -20.97
N THR A 195 9.76 16.84 -22.15
CA THR A 195 8.43 16.30 -22.48
C THR A 195 8.48 15.12 -23.44
N GLU A 196 9.66 14.65 -23.83
CA GLU A 196 9.75 13.56 -24.84
C GLU A 196 9.50 12.19 -24.22
N LEU A 197 10.23 11.85 -23.17
CA LEU A 197 10.19 10.54 -22.51
C LEU A 197 10.36 10.70 -21.00
N ALA A 198 9.60 9.93 -20.24
CA ALA A 198 9.84 9.72 -18.81
C ALA A 198 9.80 8.23 -18.49
N MET A 199 10.47 7.84 -17.39
CA MET A 199 10.37 6.51 -16.81
C MET A 199 9.86 6.64 -15.37
N GLU A 200 8.84 5.89 -14.99
CA GLU A 200 8.38 5.76 -13.62
C GLU A 200 8.80 4.40 -13.07
N ILE A 201 9.48 4.38 -11.92
CA ILE A 201 9.91 3.16 -11.23
C ILE A 201 8.92 2.85 -10.09
N GLY A 202 8.33 1.64 -10.12
CA GLY A 202 7.33 1.23 -9.12
C GLY A 202 5.99 1.96 -9.32
N ALA A 203 5.39 1.79 -10.49
CA ALA A 203 4.22 2.56 -10.93
C ALA A 203 2.98 2.42 -10.02
N GLY A 204 2.82 1.29 -9.32
CA GLY A 204 1.69 1.05 -8.45
C GLY A 204 0.34 1.20 -9.15
N THR A 205 -0.38 2.29 -8.88
CA THR A 205 -1.65 2.61 -9.58
C THR A 205 -1.47 3.33 -10.91
N GLY A 206 -0.25 3.72 -11.28
CA GLY A 206 0.05 4.52 -12.46
C GLY A 206 -0.29 6.02 -12.32
N VAL A 207 -0.51 6.49 -11.09
CA VAL A 207 -0.95 7.87 -10.86
C VAL A 207 0.09 8.91 -11.28
N LEU A 208 1.39 8.67 -11.05
CA LEU A 208 2.45 9.62 -11.44
C LEU A 208 2.66 9.59 -12.95
N SER A 209 2.61 8.43 -13.59
CA SER A 209 2.60 8.31 -15.06
C SER A 209 1.44 9.09 -15.66
N ALA A 210 0.23 8.99 -15.09
CA ALA A 210 -0.93 9.75 -15.55
C ALA A 210 -0.70 11.28 -15.44
N VAL A 211 -0.14 11.74 -14.31
CA VAL A 211 0.23 13.16 -14.13
C VAL A 211 1.23 13.61 -15.17
N LEU A 212 2.30 12.86 -15.41
CA LEU A 212 3.33 13.19 -16.39
C LEU A 212 2.75 13.25 -17.81
N ALA A 213 1.88 12.29 -18.17
CA ALA A 213 1.20 12.30 -19.46
C ALA A 213 0.32 13.53 -19.64
N LEU A 214 -0.49 13.90 -18.63
CA LEU A 214 -1.35 15.08 -18.67
C LEU A 214 -0.56 16.38 -18.69
N ARG A 215 0.66 16.40 -18.13
CA ARG A 215 1.62 17.51 -18.25
C ARG A 215 2.31 17.61 -19.60
N GLY A 216 1.97 16.75 -20.56
CA GLY A 216 2.45 16.80 -21.93
C GLY A 216 3.65 15.90 -22.24
N VAL A 217 4.07 15.02 -21.32
CA VAL A 217 5.09 14.00 -21.64
C VAL A 217 4.52 13.07 -22.69
N LYS A 218 5.23 12.91 -23.82
CA LYS A 218 4.75 12.18 -25.00
C LYS A 218 4.74 10.67 -24.78
N GLN A 219 5.77 10.13 -24.12
CA GLN A 219 5.90 8.72 -23.79
C GLN A 219 6.34 8.52 -22.35
N ILE A 220 5.75 7.55 -21.66
CA ILE A 220 6.12 7.14 -20.32
C ILE A 220 6.30 5.62 -20.31
N ILE A 221 7.44 5.16 -19.80
CA ILE A 221 7.70 3.76 -19.49
C ILE A 221 7.47 3.61 -17.98
N ALA A 222 6.41 2.90 -17.60
CA ALA A 222 6.05 2.66 -16.21
C ALA A 222 6.45 1.24 -15.80
N THR A 223 7.51 1.09 -15.02
CA THR A 223 7.99 -0.22 -14.57
C THR A 223 7.34 -0.61 -13.25
N GLU A 224 7.00 -1.89 -13.12
CA GLU A 224 6.42 -2.43 -11.89
C GLU A 224 6.70 -3.95 -11.81
N HIS A 225 7.12 -4.44 -10.66
CA HIS A 225 7.45 -5.86 -10.50
C HIS A 225 6.23 -6.72 -10.12
N ASP A 226 5.26 -6.16 -9.40
CA ASP A 226 4.05 -6.87 -8.94
C ASP A 226 3.01 -6.94 -10.07
N VAL A 227 2.66 -8.16 -10.50
CA VAL A 227 1.70 -8.41 -11.59
C VAL A 227 0.35 -7.72 -11.37
N ARG A 228 -0.11 -7.64 -10.13
CA ARG A 228 -1.38 -7.00 -9.78
C ARG A 228 -1.30 -5.47 -9.92
N ALA A 229 -0.15 -4.90 -9.57
CA ALA A 229 0.10 -3.48 -9.74
C ALA A 229 0.29 -3.12 -11.23
N VAL A 230 0.96 -3.97 -12.03
CA VAL A 230 1.00 -3.84 -13.49
C VAL A 230 -0.41 -3.79 -14.08
N ALA A 231 -1.26 -4.75 -13.72
CA ALA A 231 -2.65 -4.77 -14.18
C ALA A 231 -3.45 -3.53 -13.73
N CYS A 232 -3.19 -3.04 -12.51
CA CYS A 232 -3.82 -1.83 -11.98
C CYS A 232 -3.40 -0.56 -12.76
N ALA A 233 -2.11 -0.36 -12.99
CA ALA A 233 -1.59 0.78 -13.74
C ALA A 233 -2.08 0.77 -15.19
N THR A 234 -2.05 -0.40 -15.85
CA THR A 234 -2.58 -0.58 -17.22
C THR A 234 -4.08 -0.24 -17.29
N PHE A 235 -4.86 -0.73 -16.31
CA PHE A 235 -6.30 -0.43 -16.24
C PHE A 235 -6.55 1.08 -16.08
N ASN A 236 -5.84 1.75 -15.18
CA ASN A 236 -5.99 3.18 -14.98
C ASN A 236 -5.52 3.99 -16.19
N ALA A 237 -4.40 3.62 -16.84
CA ALA A 237 -3.94 4.26 -18.08
C ALA A 237 -4.98 4.18 -19.19
N HIS A 238 -5.58 3.01 -19.41
CA HIS A 238 -6.64 2.80 -20.39
C HIS A 238 -7.90 3.62 -20.05
N ARG A 239 -8.36 3.56 -18.80
CA ARG A 239 -9.54 4.29 -18.33
C ARG A 239 -9.40 5.81 -18.48
N LEU A 240 -8.19 6.30 -18.29
CA LEU A 240 -7.88 7.72 -18.47
C LEU A 240 -7.64 8.09 -19.95
N GLY A 241 -7.67 7.15 -20.90
CA GLY A 241 -7.36 7.39 -22.33
C GLY A 241 -5.89 7.72 -22.58
N LEU A 242 -4.99 7.23 -21.75
CA LEU A 242 -3.55 7.48 -21.78
C LEU A 242 -2.73 6.27 -22.24
N GLU A 243 -3.36 5.18 -22.65
CA GLU A 243 -2.75 3.90 -23.05
C GLU A 243 -1.77 4.01 -24.23
N ARG A 244 -1.90 5.07 -25.06
CA ARG A 244 -0.96 5.33 -26.17
C ARG A 244 0.28 6.07 -25.72
N ARG A 245 0.29 6.62 -24.51
CA ARG A 245 1.40 7.39 -23.94
C ARG A 245 2.10 6.66 -22.80
N ILE A 246 1.40 5.78 -22.11
CA ILE A 246 1.91 5.04 -20.95
C ILE A 246 2.04 3.58 -21.32
N ASP A 247 3.29 3.11 -21.37
CA ASP A 247 3.63 1.70 -21.54
C ASP A 247 3.98 1.12 -20.18
N VAL A 248 3.11 0.23 -19.66
CA VAL A 248 3.29 -0.42 -18.36
C VAL A 248 3.96 -1.77 -18.56
N ILE A 249 5.18 -1.92 -18.06
CA ILE A 249 5.98 -3.13 -18.21
C ILE A 249 6.24 -3.81 -16.87
N GLN A 250 6.08 -5.13 -16.85
CA GLN A 250 6.53 -5.91 -15.71
C GLN A 250 8.06 -6.00 -15.70
N CYS A 251 8.68 -5.21 -14.85
CA CYS A 251 10.12 -5.12 -14.73
C CYS A 251 10.52 -4.81 -13.29
N ASP A 252 11.63 -5.39 -12.84
CA ASP A 252 12.23 -5.01 -11.57
C ASP A 252 13.13 -3.79 -11.79
N MET A 253 12.80 -2.68 -11.13
CA MET A 253 13.48 -1.40 -11.21
C MET A 253 13.45 -0.81 -12.65
N PHE A 254 14.57 -0.71 -13.33
CA PHE A 254 14.73 0.05 -14.57
C PHE A 254 14.43 -0.75 -15.82
N ALA A 255 13.74 -0.13 -16.80
CA ALA A 255 13.72 -0.62 -18.16
C ALA A 255 15.08 -0.38 -18.83
N PRO A 256 15.44 -1.13 -19.90
CA PRO A 256 16.75 -1.01 -20.56
C PRO A 256 17.04 0.37 -21.18
N GLN A 257 15.98 1.15 -21.46
CA GLN A 257 16.12 2.46 -22.11
C GLN A 257 16.64 3.51 -21.14
N ARG A 258 17.35 4.52 -21.68
CA ARG A 258 17.66 5.74 -20.95
C ARG A 258 16.56 6.78 -21.16
N ALA A 259 16.29 7.58 -20.12
CA ALA A 259 15.27 8.61 -20.17
C ALA A 259 15.80 9.97 -19.66
N PRO A 260 15.28 11.11 -20.19
CA PRO A 260 15.64 12.43 -19.67
C PRO A 260 14.99 12.73 -18.31
N LEU A 261 13.95 11.97 -17.91
CA LEU A 261 13.31 12.06 -16.62
C LEU A 261 13.03 10.65 -16.10
N ILE A 262 13.48 10.36 -14.87
CA ILE A 262 13.17 9.10 -14.17
C ILE A 262 12.60 9.44 -12.81
N VAL A 263 11.38 8.97 -12.52
CA VAL A 263 10.65 9.27 -11.28
C VAL A 263 10.51 8.00 -10.45
N CYS A 264 10.76 8.11 -9.16
CA CYS A 264 10.55 7.02 -8.22
C CYS A 264 9.95 7.54 -6.91
N ASN A 265 8.88 6.88 -6.46
CA ASN A 265 8.31 7.05 -5.13
C ASN A 265 8.48 5.74 -4.34
N PRO A 266 9.69 5.43 -3.82
CA PRO A 266 9.92 4.20 -3.09
C PRO A 266 9.19 4.20 -1.76
N PRO A 267 9.05 3.05 -1.07
CA PRO A 267 8.54 3.01 0.29
C PRO A 267 9.42 3.85 1.22
N TRP A 268 8.80 4.64 2.11
CA TRP A 268 9.51 5.68 2.87
C TRP A 268 10.15 5.19 4.17
N LEU A 269 9.65 4.10 4.74
CA LEU A 269 10.10 3.60 6.04
C LEU A 269 10.87 2.27 5.90
N PRO A 270 12.02 2.13 6.56
CA PRO A 270 12.70 0.84 6.62
C PRO A 270 11.89 -0.12 7.50
N GLY A 271 11.69 -1.34 7.01
CA GLY A 271 11.01 -2.39 7.75
C GLY A 271 10.45 -3.47 6.86
N LYS A 272 10.10 -4.59 7.47
CA LYS A 272 9.49 -5.72 6.78
C LYS A 272 7.98 -5.49 6.63
N ALA A 273 7.49 -5.58 5.41
CA ALA A 273 6.06 -5.55 5.12
C ALA A 273 5.36 -6.83 5.62
N SER A 274 4.19 -6.70 6.21
CA SER A 274 3.35 -7.82 6.67
C SER A 274 2.10 -8.04 5.80
N SER A 275 1.92 -7.22 4.77
CA SER A 275 0.84 -7.34 3.79
C SER A 275 1.26 -6.73 2.45
N SER A 276 0.52 -7.03 1.37
CA SER A 276 0.79 -6.48 0.04
C SER A 276 0.77 -4.94 0.04
N ILE A 277 -0.20 -4.31 0.70
CA ILE A 277 -0.28 -2.84 0.81
C ILE A 277 0.90 -2.26 1.59
N GLU A 278 1.39 -2.97 2.60
CA GLU A 278 2.53 -2.49 3.40
C GLU A 278 3.85 -2.49 2.63
N LYS A 279 3.99 -3.24 1.53
CA LYS A 279 5.17 -3.18 0.65
C LYS A 279 5.39 -1.80 0.04
N ALA A 280 4.33 -1.02 -0.15
CA ALA A 280 4.43 0.37 -0.61
C ALA A 280 4.78 1.38 0.50
N ILE A 281 4.86 0.94 1.76
CA ILE A 281 5.17 1.79 2.93
C ILE A 281 6.53 1.43 3.51
N TYR A 282 6.85 0.13 3.54
CA TYR A 282 8.05 -0.41 4.18
C TYR A 282 8.99 -1.04 3.16
N ASP A 283 10.24 -0.57 3.17
CA ASP A 283 11.34 -1.04 2.35
C ASP A 283 12.37 -1.76 3.26
N GLU A 284 12.37 -3.09 3.24
CA GLU A 284 13.30 -3.89 4.04
C GLU A 284 14.73 -3.56 3.58
N ASP A 285 15.58 -3.19 4.51
CA ASP A 285 16.98 -2.75 4.26
C ASP A 285 17.14 -1.56 3.30
N ARG A 286 16.05 -0.84 2.99
CA ARG A 286 16.02 0.28 2.04
C ARG A 286 16.47 -0.14 0.65
N GLN A 287 16.07 -1.33 0.24
CA GLN A 287 16.56 -1.98 -0.96
C GLN A 287 16.14 -1.21 -2.21
N MET A 288 14.87 -0.84 -2.33
CA MET A 288 14.35 -0.10 -3.47
C MET A 288 14.99 1.29 -3.58
N LEU A 289 15.09 2.03 -2.46
CA LEU A 289 15.73 3.34 -2.44
C LEU A 289 17.19 3.27 -2.89
N LYS A 290 17.97 2.33 -2.37
CA LYS A 290 19.39 2.15 -2.74
C LYS A 290 19.54 1.70 -4.18
N SER A 291 18.71 0.75 -4.65
CA SER A 291 18.73 0.28 -6.05
C SER A 291 18.38 1.41 -7.02
N PHE A 292 17.40 2.25 -6.66
CA PHE A 292 17.08 3.44 -7.46
C PHE A 292 18.29 4.37 -7.57
N LEU A 293 18.92 4.75 -6.47
CA LEU A 293 20.06 5.66 -6.51
C LEU A 293 21.23 5.08 -7.28
N SER A 294 21.59 3.81 -7.05
CA SER A 294 22.73 3.18 -7.70
C SER A 294 22.56 2.97 -9.20
N GLY A 295 21.31 2.71 -9.68
CA GLY A 295 21.03 2.52 -11.10
C GLY A 295 20.71 3.80 -11.87
N LEU A 296 20.40 4.90 -11.16
CA LEU A 296 19.87 6.11 -11.80
C LEU A 296 20.81 6.70 -12.85
N LYS A 297 22.09 6.83 -12.54
CA LYS A 297 23.11 7.42 -13.45
C LYS A 297 23.19 6.67 -14.77
N ASP A 298 23.12 5.35 -14.76
CA ASP A 298 23.24 4.52 -15.97
C ASP A 298 22.02 4.60 -16.87
N HIS A 299 20.88 5.01 -16.34
CA HIS A 299 19.61 5.11 -17.06
C HIS A 299 19.20 6.55 -17.41
N LEU A 300 19.91 7.57 -16.91
CA LEU A 300 19.68 8.95 -17.31
C LEU A 300 20.35 9.27 -18.66
N LEU A 301 19.65 10.05 -19.46
CA LEU A 301 20.28 10.75 -20.58
C LEU A 301 21.17 11.89 -20.07
N LEU A 302 22.06 12.38 -20.91
CA LEU A 302 22.87 13.56 -20.62
C LEU A 302 21.95 14.74 -20.24
N ASN A 303 22.24 15.40 -19.13
CA ASN A 303 21.43 16.45 -18.53
C ASN A 303 20.00 16.00 -18.09
N GLY A 304 19.76 14.69 -18.00
CA GLY A 304 18.52 14.15 -17.44
C GLY A 304 18.44 14.29 -15.94
N GLU A 305 17.24 14.16 -15.40
CA GLU A 305 16.95 14.25 -13.98
C GLU A 305 16.30 12.99 -13.43
N GLY A 306 16.76 12.58 -12.26
CA GLY A 306 16.05 11.62 -11.40
C GLY A 306 15.22 12.36 -10.35
N TRP A 307 13.94 12.05 -10.28
CA TRP A 307 13.03 12.60 -9.28
C TRP A 307 12.76 11.55 -8.21
N LEU A 308 13.35 11.74 -7.04
CA LEU A 308 13.13 10.88 -5.89
C LEU A 308 12.10 11.52 -4.95
N ILE A 309 10.99 10.84 -4.72
CA ILE A 309 9.97 11.29 -3.76
C ILE A 309 10.19 10.57 -2.44
N LEU A 310 10.37 11.32 -1.36
CA LEU A 310 10.70 10.73 -0.07
C LEU A 310 10.18 11.60 1.08
N SER A 311 9.63 10.95 2.11
CA SER A 311 9.28 11.60 3.37
C SER A 311 10.48 11.63 4.33
N ASP A 312 10.56 12.67 5.15
CA ASP A 312 11.51 12.76 6.26
C ASP A 312 11.03 12.05 7.54
N LEU A 313 9.89 11.36 7.49
CA LEU A 313 9.36 10.60 8.64
C LEU A 313 10.40 9.60 9.20
N ALA A 314 11.18 8.94 8.33
CA ALA A 314 12.26 8.06 8.78
C ALA A 314 13.35 8.78 9.58
N GLU A 315 13.58 10.08 9.31
CA GLU A 315 14.53 10.91 10.04
C GLU A 315 13.96 11.28 11.42
N HIS A 316 12.70 11.71 11.47
CA HIS A 316 11.99 11.97 12.73
C HIS A 316 11.93 10.73 13.64
N LEU A 317 11.80 9.54 13.06
CA LEU A 317 11.81 8.27 13.78
C LEU A 317 13.21 7.74 14.09
N LYS A 318 14.28 8.49 13.79
CA LYS A 318 15.69 8.09 13.96
C LYS A 318 16.04 6.76 13.26
N LEU A 319 15.34 6.44 12.17
CA LEU A 319 15.56 5.24 11.36
C LEU A 319 16.54 5.47 10.20
N ARG A 320 16.74 6.72 9.81
CA ARG A 320 17.70 7.22 8.82
C ARG A 320 18.07 8.64 9.22
N THR A 321 19.29 9.06 8.90
CA THR A 321 19.65 10.49 9.01
C THR A 321 19.68 11.16 7.62
N ARG A 322 19.64 12.50 7.61
CA ARG A 322 19.78 13.28 6.38
C ARG A 322 21.15 13.06 5.75
N GLU A 323 22.19 13.00 6.58
CA GLU A 323 23.57 12.77 6.16
C GLU A 323 23.74 11.40 5.48
N GLN A 324 23.05 10.37 5.98
CA GLN A 324 23.03 9.06 5.33
C GLN A 324 22.41 9.13 3.93
N LEU A 325 21.29 9.83 3.76
CA LEU A 325 20.66 10.01 2.45
C LEU A 325 21.60 10.75 1.49
N MET A 326 22.18 11.85 1.93
CA MET A 326 23.13 12.64 1.13
C MET A 326 24.37 11.83 0.78
N GLY A 327 24.86 10.99 1.71
CA GLY A 327 25.96 10.08 1.46
C GLY A 327 25.67 9.05 0.37
N TRP A 328 24.47 8.46 0.37
CA TRP A 328 24.06 7.51 -0.69
C TRP A 328 23.93 8.17 -2.05
N ILE A 329 23.37 9.40 -2.10
CA ILE A 329 23.28 10.17 -3.34
C ILE A 329 24.67 10.44 -3.91
N ALA A 330 25.61 10.92 -3.08
CA ALA A 330 26.99 11.19 -3.50
C ALA A 330 27.75 9.91 -3.92
N GLN A 331 27.61 8.81 -3.16
CA GLN A 331 28.22 7.51 -3.51
C GLN A 331 27.73 6.95 -4.86
N ALA A 332 26.49 7.28 -5.24
CA ALA A 332 25.93 6.92 -6.56
C ALA A 332 26.43 7.83 -7.70
N GLY A 333 27.33 8.80 -7.46
CA GLY A 333 27.79 9.78 -8.45
C GLY A 333 26.65 10.71 -8.90
N LEU A 334 25.78 11.09 -7.95
CA LEU A 334 24.65 11.97 -8.15
C LEU A 334 24.78 13.20 -7.27
N ARG A 335 24.23 14.32 -7.74
CA ARG A 335 24.09 15.57 -6.99
C ARG A 335 22.65 16.01 -6.90
N VAL A 336 22.31 16.72 -5.85
CA VAL A 336 21.01 17.38 -5.71
C VAL A 336 21.02 18.66 -6.54
N ILE A 337 20.13 18.74 -7.52
CA ILE A 337 19.88 19.93 -8.33
C ILE A 337 18.99 20.90 -7.56
N ASP A 338 17.87 20.35 -7.01
CA ASP A 338 16.85 21.13 -6.32
C ASP A 338 15.98 20.21 -5.45
N ARG A 339 15.18 20.80 -4.55
CA ARG A 339 14.25 20.09 -3.68
C ARG A 339 12.96 20.87 -3.50
N HIS A 340 11.83 20.21 -3.76
CA HIS A 340 10.50 20.77 -3.51
C HIS A 340 9.86 20.04 -2.33
N ASP A 341 9.34 20.79 -1.36
CA ASP A 341 8.79 20.27 -0.11
C ASP A 341 7.28 20.55 -0.01
N ILE A 342 6.55 19.60 0.57
CA ILE A 342 5.12 19.76 0.87
C ILE A 342 4.78 19.12 2.22
N GLN A 343 3.94 19.81 3.01
CA GLN A 343 3.45 19.28 4.27
C GLN A 343 2.17 18.43 4.07
N PRO A 344 1.89 17.45 4.95
CA PRO A 344 0.66 16.67 4.91
C PRO A 344 -0.58 17.55 5.05
N ARG A 345 -1.56 17.36 4.16
CA ARG A 345 -2.85 18.06 4.20
C ARG A 345 -3.99 17.17 4.68
N HIS A 346 -3.78 15.85 4.70
CA HIS A 346 -4.82 14.89 4.99
C HIS A 346 -5.12 14.82 6.49
N GLY A 347 -6.41 14.97 6.89
CA GLY A 347 -6.87 15.02 8.28
C GLY A 347 -6.43 13.83 9.16
N LYS A 348 -6.22 12.64 8.57
CA LYS A 348 -5.70 11.47 9.30
C LYS A 348 -4.26 11.64 9.80
N ALA A 349 -3.46 12.53 9.22
CA ALA A 349 -2.14 12.86 9.75
C ALA A 349 -2.22 13.52 11.12
N PHE A 350 -3.34 14.18 11.41
CA PHE A 350 -3.61 14.92 12.64
C PHE A 350 -4.42 14.14 13.69
N GLU A 351 -4.86 12.93 13.38
CA GLU A 351 -5.56 12.08 14.36
C GLU A 351 -4.58 11.49 15.37
N SER A 352 -4.64 11.94 16.62
CA SER A 352 -3.75 11.49 17.72
C SER A 352 -4.19 10.12 18.26
N ARG A 353 -3.98 9.05 17.51
CA ARG A 353 -4.40 7.69 17.94
C ARG A 353 -3.26 6.72 18.22
N ASP A 354 -2.03 7.08 17.92
CA ASP A 354 -0.87 6.20 18.18
C ASP A 354 0.42 6.99 18.54
N ALA A 355 1.44 6.24 18.98
CA ALA A 355 2.72 6.79 19.40
C ALA A 355 3.51 7.51 18.28
N LEU A 356 3.11 7.36 17.03
CA LEU A 356 3.79 7.96 15.86
C LEU A 356 3.07 9.21 15.34
N SER A 357 1.91 9.56 15.91
CA SER A 357 1.08 10.67 15.41
C SER A 357 1.80 12.03 15.44
N GLU A 358 2.55 12.32 16.51
CA GLU A 358 3.32 13.57 16.62
C GLU A 358 4.41 13.70 15.54
N TYR A 359 5.02 12.58 15.16
CA TYR A 359 6.05 12.56 14.12
C TYR A 359 5.44 12.72 12.72
N ARG A 360 4.25 12.11 12.47
CA ARG A 360 3.51 12.29 11.22
C ARG A 360 3.00 13.71 11.00
N GLN A 361 2.69 14.44 12.07
CA GLN A 361 2.27 15.84 11.98
C GLN A 361 3.41 16.77 11.54
N LYS A 362 4.65 16.39 11.85
CA LYS A 362 5.86 17.14 11.48
C LYS A 362 6.46 16.69 10.15
N GLU A 363 5.92 15.61 9.57
CA GLU A 363 6.40 14.99 8.34
C GLU A 363 6.41 16.00 7.19
N VAL A 364 7.48 16.01 6.42
CA VAL A 364 7.61 16.74 5.16
C VAL A 364 7.88 15.74 4.05
N THR A 365 7.07 15.78 3.00
CA THR A 365 7.32 15.01 1.78
C THR A 365 8.10 15.89 0.80
N SER A 366 9.21 15.37 0.29
CA SER A 366 10.11 16.08 -0.61
C SER A 366 10.22 15.37 -1.94
N LEU A 367 10.23 16.13 -3.02
CA LEU A 367 10.70 15.69 -4.33
C LEU A 367 12.13 16.21 -4.50
N TRP A 368 13.08 15.30 -4.53
CA TRP A 368 14.49 15.55 -4.76
C TRP A 368 14.77 15.44 -6.26
N ARG A 369 15.23 16.51 -6.87
CA ARG A 369 15.70 16.53 -8.25
C ARG A 369 17.20 16.23 -8.25
N LEU A 370 17.56 15.10 -8.82
CA LEU A 370 18.92 14.55 -8.84
C LEU A 370 19.47 14.60 -10.26
N GLY A 371 20.74 14.98 -10.42
CA GLY A 371 21.46 14.88 -11.68
C GLY A 371 22.74 14.07 -11.51
N SER A 372 23.30 13.57 -12.62
CA SER A 372 24.66 13.02 -12.61
C SER A 372 25.69 14.13 -12.45
N ASP A 373 26.77 13.84 -11.71
CA ASP A 373 27.97 14.69 -11.65
C ASP A 373 28.67 14.75 -12.98
#